data_aa675c1d668001cb0dd25c032a17ad50
#
_entry.id   aa675c1d668001cb0dd25c032a17ad50
#
_cell.length_a   1.000
_cell.length_b   1.000
_cell.length_c   1.000
_cell.angle_alpha   90.00
_cell.angle_beta   90.00
_cell.angle_gamma   90.00
#
_symmetry.space_group_name_H-M   'P 1'
#
loop_
_entity.id
_entity.type
_entity.pdbx_description
1 polymer ?
#
loop_
_entity_poly.entity_id
_entity_poly.type
_entity_poly.pdbx_seq_one_letter_code
_entity_poly.pdbx_strand_id
1 'polypeptide(L)'
;MWKQKTGISVSNSYGVPVPELVRLVGRTGFDAVSPEWEENDDFAETAEAARESGLAIQSLHGPFDIAAKMWSADKDDSGEALRKLLLSLETCKQYSIPVMVVHVWMGFDNIPAPNSEGFENFGKLVKKAEEYGVKIAFENTEGDELLFALMEHFDGNGNVGFCWDSGHEMCYNHSMDLLARFGDRLIMTHLNDNLGISRFDGKTYWTDDLHLLPFDGIADWDYNVARMKKAKKQEYINFELNIRSKPNRHENDAYGEMPIERYLTEAYNRACRIAYKMAQTDNGCF
;
A
#
# COMPACT_ATOMS: atom_id res chain seq x y z
N MET A 1 -6.11 13.05 -23.33
CA MET A 1 -7.24 12.48 -22.57
C MET A 1 -6.88 12.67 -21.09
N TRP A 2 -7.66 13.41 -20.37
CA TRP A 2 -7.47 13.58 -18.95
C TRP A 2 -8.06 12.36 -18.22
N LYS A 3 -7.28 11.55 -17.61
CA LYS A 3 -7.75 10.48 -16.76
C LYS A 3 -6.66 10.27 -15.72
N GLN A 4 -7.03 10.39 -14.44
CA GLN A 4 -6.20 9.86 -13.40
C GLN A 4 -6.26 8.34 -13.51
N LYS A 5 -5.13 7.69 -13.76
CA LYS A 5 -5.06 6.23 -13.81
C LYS A 5 -5.30 5.63 -12.42
N THR A 6 -5.93 4.47 -12.40
CA THR A 6 -6.28 3.74 -11.18
C THR A 6 -5.61 2.37 -11.15
N GLY A 7 -5.16 1.96 -9.98
CA GLY A 7 -4.65 0.62 -9.71
C GLY A 7 -5.37 -0.02 -8.52
N ILE A 8 -5.20 -1.32 -8.34
CA ILE A 8 -5.73 -2.06 -7.20
C ILE A 8 -4.71 -3.08 -6.71
N SER A 9 -4.56 -3.18 -5.37
CA SER A 9 -3.78 -4.25 -4.74
C SER A 9 -4.47 -5.59 -4.92
N VAL A 10 -3.69 -6.62 -5.24
CA VAL A 10 -4.18 -7.98 -5.49
C VAL A 10 -3.38 -8.99 -4.67
N SER A 11 -4.09 -9.87 -3.97
CA SER A 11 -3.51 -10.90 -3.12
C SER A 11 -4.43 -12.11 -3.00
N ASN A 12 -3.93 -13.17 -2.37
CA ASN A 12 -4.69 -14.38 -2.10
C ASN A 12 -5.87 -14.16 -1.11
N SER A 13 -5.92 -13.02 -0.42
CA SER A 13 -7.00 -12.64 0.51
C SER A 13 -8.38 -12.53 -0.16
N TYR A 14 -8.42 -12.30 -1.48
CA TYR A 14 -9.66 -12.28 -2.26
C TYR A 14 -10.29 -13.66 -2.47
N GLY A 15 -9.60 -14.75 -2.12
CA GLY A 15 -10.11 -16.12 -2.22
C GLY A 15 -10.08 -16.72 -3.61
N VAL A 16 -9.38 -16.08 -4.54
CA VAL A 16 -9.05 -16.61 -5.88
C VAL A 16 -7.53 -16.50 -6.11
N PRO A 17 -6.94 -17.37 -6.93
CA PRO A 17 -5.51 -17.27 -7.27
C PRO A 17 -5.17 -15.90 -7.89
N VAL A 18 -4.03 -15.31 -7.50
CA VAL A 18 -3.63 -13.97 -7.94
C VAL A 18 -3.63 -13.82 -9.47
N PRO A 19 -3.12 -14.77 -10.29
CA PRO A 19 -3.19 -14.65 -11.74
C PRO A 19 -4.62 -14.58 -12.30
N GLU A 20 -5.56 -15.32 -11.70
CA GLU A 20 -6.98 -15.26 -12.07
C GLU A 20 -7.59 -13.91 -11.65
N LEU A 21 -7.32 -13.45 -10.43
CA LEU A 21 -7.76 -12.14 -9.93
C LEU A 21 -7.29 -11.03 -10.86
N VAL A 22 -6.04 -11.04 -11.31
CA VAL A 22 -5.48 -10.07 -12.26
C VAL A 22 -6.27 -10.06 -13.58
N ARG A 23 -6.61 -11.24 -14.12
CA ARG A 23 -7.45 -11.32 -15.35
C ARG A 23 -8.87 -10.76 -15.11
N LEU A 24 -9.44 -10.96 -13.93
CA LEU A 24 -10.73 -10.37 -13.56
C LEU A 24 -10.63 -8.85 -13.44
N VAL A 25 -9.59 -8.32 -12.80
CA VAL A 25 -9.31 -6.87 -12.72
C VAL A 25 -9.21 -6.26 -14.12
N GLY A 26 -8.55 -6.91 -15.06
CA GLY A 26 -8.42 -6.44 -16.44
C GLY A 26 -9.76 -6.26 -17.19
N ARG A 27 -10.83 -6.92 -16.71
CA ARG A 27 -12.17 -6.78 -17.28
C ARG A 27 -12.98 -5.61 -16.70
N THR A 28 -12.49 -4.98 -15.64
CA THR A 28 -13.24 -3.92 -14.93
C THR A 28 -12.92 -2.53 -15.46
N GLY A 29 -11.69 -2.25 -15.84
CA GLY A 29 -11.23 -0.96 -16.35
C GLY A 29 -10.16 -0.28 -15.50
N PHE A 30 -9.65 -0.93 -14.45
CA PHE A 30 -8.40 -0.52 -13.80
C PHE A 30 -7.27 -0.47 -14.82
N ASP A 31 -6.29 0.39 -14.57
CA ASP A 31 -5.13 0.58 -15.45
C ASP A 31 -3.90 -0.20 -14.95
N ALA A 32 -3.89 -0.60 -13.67
CA ALA A 32 -2.75 -1.26 -13.04
C ALA A 32 -3.16 -2.18 -11.88
N VAL A 33 -2.24 -3.06 -11.52
CA VAL A 33 -2.29 -3.87 -10.30
C VAL A 33 -1.04 -3.69 -9.44
N SER A 34 -1.16 -3.98 -8.16
CA SER A 34 -0.09 -4.04 -7.15
C SER A 34 -0.19 -5.39 -6.44
N PRO A 35 0.52 -6.44 -6.92
CA PRO A 35 0.53 -7.73 -6.25
C PRO A 35 1.29 -7.69 -4.91
N GLU A 36 0.85 -8.52 -3.96
CA GLU A 36 1.65 -8.92 -2.81
C GLU A 36 2.68 -9.98 -3.23
N TRP A 37 3.87 -9.93 -2.65
CA TRP A 37 4.91 -10.92 -2.88
C TRP A 37 4.82 -12.08 -1.89
N GLU A 38 4.85 -13.28 -2.43
CA GLU A 38 4.91 -14.52 -1.66
C GLU A 38 6.14 -15.32 -2.07
N GLU A 39 6.89 -15.86 -1.09
CA GLU A 39 8.18 -16.51 -1.36
C GLU A 39 8.10 -17.74 -2.29
N ASN A 40 6.98 -18.44 -2.28
CA ASN A 40 6.80 -19.68 -3.03
C ASN A 40 5.88 -19.54 -4.25
N ASP A 41 5.42 -18.33 -4.54
CA ASP A 41 4.54 -18.10 -5.69
C ASP A 41 5.34 -18.00 -7.00
N ASP A 42 4.79 -18.58 -8.05
CA ASP A 42 5.29 -18.34 -9.40
C ASP A 42 4.80 -17.00 -9.94
N PHE A 43 5.57 -15.95 -9.66
CA PHE A 43 5.23 -14.60 -10.11
C PHE A 43 5.14 -14.46 -11.63
N ALA A 44 5.71 -15.43 -12.39
CA ALA A 44 5.63 -15.42 -13.85
C ALA A 44 4.19 -15.51 -14.35
N GLU A 45 3.33 -16.32 -13.69
CA GLU A 45 1.92 -16.43 -14.06
C GLU A 45 1.16 -15.11 -13.80
N THR A 46 1.46 -14.41 -12.69
CA THR A 46 0.89 -13.10 -12.38
C THR A 46 1.33 -12.04 -13.39
N ALA A 47 2.60 -12.01 -13.74
CA ALA A 47 3.13 -11.08 -14.74
C ALA A 47 2.52 -11.32 -16.14
N GLU A 48 2.36 -12.58 -16.53
CA GLU A 48 1.73 -12.94 -17.79
C GLU A 48 0.24 -12.55 -17.81
N ALA A 49 -0.49 -12.81 -16.72
CA ALA A 49 -1.88 -12.39 -16.59
C ALA A 49 -2.06 -10.87 -16.71
N ALA A 50 -1.17 -10.09 -16.10
CA ALA A 50 -1.17 -8.63 -16.22
C ALA A 50 -0.91 -8.19 -17.68
N ARG A 51 0.10 -8.77 -18.34
CA ARG A 51 0.43 -8.50 -19.74
C ARG A 51 -0.74 -8.81 -20.68
N GLU A 52 -1.36 -9.98 -20.54
CA GLU A 52 -2.52 -10.40 -21.34
C GLU A 52 -3.73 -9.49 -21.14
N SER A 53 -3.89 -8.98 -19.92
CA SER A 53 -4.99 -8.09 -19.54
C SER A 53 -4.73 -6.62 -19.86
N GLY A 54 -3.52 -6.26 -20.36
CA GLY A 54 -3.14 -4.89 -20.64
C GLY A 54 -2.96 -4.03 -19.38
N LEU A 55 -2.74 -4.64 -18.22
CA LEU A 55 -2.52 -3.97 -16.95
C LEU A 55 -1.03 -3.71 -16.70
N ALA A 56 -0.71 -2.53 -16.17
CA ALA A 56 0.63 -2.30 -15.62
C ALA A 56 0.76 -2.97 -14.25
N ILE A 57 1.94 -3.52 -13.92
CA ILE A 57 2.29 -3.81 -12.54
C ILE A 57 3.02 -2.57 -12.01
N GLN A 58 2.31 -1.73 -11.26
CA GLN A 58 2.82 -0.43 -10.82
C GLN A 58 3.74 -0.52 -9.59
N SER A 59 3.52 -1.51 -8.75
CA SER A 59 4.33 -1.82 -7.58
C SER A 59 4.21 -3.27 -7.20
N LEU A 60 5.12 -3.72 -6.32
CA LEU A 60 5.06 -4.98 -5.61
C LEU A 60 5.03 -4.70 -4.12
N HIS A 61 4.09 -5.28 -3.39
CA HIS A 61 4.09 -5.20 -1.93
C HIS A 61 5.07 -6.25 -1.37
N GLY A 62 6.10 -5.81 -0.67
CA GLY A 62 7.04 -6.71 0.01
C GLY A 62 6.39 -7.44 1.18
N PRO A 63 7.00 -8.54 1.67
CA PRO A 63 6.48 -9.26 2.81
C PRO A 63 6.45 -8.35 4.05
N PHE A 64 5.30 -8.24 4.69
CA PHE A 64 5.07 -7.30 5.80
C PHE A 64 5.16 -7.96 7.18
N ASP A 65 4.91 -9.26 7.29
CA ASP A 65 4.95 -10.05 8.54
C ASP A 65 6.32 -10.08 9.21
N ILE A 66 7.37 -9.76 8.44
CA ILE A 66 8.76 -9.74 8.88
C ILE A 66 9.27 -8.33 9.23
N ALA A 67 8.47 -7.28 9.02
CA ALA A 67 8.94 -5.88 9.12
C ALA A 67 9.57 -5.56 10.50
N ALA A 68 8.95 -6.04 11.58
CA ALA A 68 9.48 -5.87 12.94
C ALA A 68 10.89 -6.43 13.11
N LYS A 69 11.23 -7.53 12.43
CA LYS A 69 12.52 -8.19 12.52
C LYS A 69 13.66 -7.37 11.89
N MET A 70 13.37 -6.44 11.01
CA MET A 70 14.37 -5.52 10.45
C MET A 70 15.06 -4.68 11.52
N TRP A 71 14.42 -4.47 12.67
CA TRP A 71 14.94 -3.72 13.81
C TRP A 71 15.58 -4.61 14.89
N SER A 72 15.59 -5.94 14.68
CA SER A 72 16.10 -6.88 15.67
C SER A 72 17.62 -6.88 15.74
N ALA A 73 18.15 -6.89 16.98
CA ALA A 73 19.56 -7.12 17.24
C ALA A 73 19.97 -8.60 16.99
N ASP A 74 19.01 -9.51 16.98
CA ASP A 74 19.23 -10.90 16.58
C ASP A 74 19.53 -10.97 15.08
N LYS A 75 20.72 -11.47 14.76
CA LYS A 75 21.21 -11.50 13.37
C LYS A 75 20.52 -12.57 12.51
N ASP A 76 19.99 -13.62 13.12
CA ASP A 76 19.24 -14.65 12.40
C ASP A 76 17.86 -14.08 12.01
N ASP A 77 17.16 -13.43 12.93
CA ASP A 77 15.89 -12.77 12.67
C ASP A 77 16.01 -11.65 11.63
N SER A 78 16.94 -10.72 11.84
CA SER A 78 17.10 -9.57 10.93
C SER A 78 17.68 -9.98 9.58
N GLY A 79 18.53 -11.01 9.56
CA GLY A 79 19.08 -11.59 8.34
C GLY A 79 18.00 -12.24 7.47
N GLU A 80 17.07 -12.99 8.07
CA GLU A 80 15.96 -13.62 7.36
C GLU A 80 14.97 -12.57 6.82
N ALA A 81 14.67 -11.55 7.61
CA ALA A 81 13.81 -10.45 7.17
C ALA A 81 14.42 -9.73 5.95
N LEU A 82 15.69 -9.36 6.04
CA LEU A 82 16.38 -8.72 4.92
C LEU A 82 16.45 -9.63 3.69
N ARG A 83 16.72 -10.94 3.87
CA ARG A 83 16.75 -11.92 2.77
C ARG A 83 15.42 -11.93 2.00
N LYS A 84 14.28 -12.01 2.69
CA LYS A 84 12.97 -12.02 2.05
C LYS A 84 12.70 -10.72 1.29
N LEU A 85 13.00 -9.56 1.88
CA LEU A 85 12.86 -8.28 1.20
C LEU A 85 13.79 -8.16 -0.02
N LEU A 86 14.99 -8.72 0.02
CA LEU A 86 15.88 -8.75 -1.14
C LEU A 86 15.35 -9.68 -2.23
N LEU A 87 14.76 -10.81 -1.91
CA LEU A 87 14.12 -11.70 -2.90
C LEU A 87 12.92 -11.02 -3.57
N SER A 88 12.07 -10.32 -2.81
CA SER A 88 10.97 -9.57 -3.40
C SER A 88 11.48 -8.41 -4.29
N LEU A 89 12.59 -7.81 -3.92
CA LEU A 89 13.25 -6.79 -4.74
C LEU A 89 13.85 -7.38 -6.05
N GLU A 90 14.37 -8.60 -6.01
CA GLU A 90 14.81 -9.34 -7.21
C GLU A 90 13.63 -9.59 -8.16
N THR A 91 12.45 -9.91 -7.64
CA THR A 91 11.22 -10.01 -8.41
C THR A 91 10.90 -8.68 -9.09
N CYS A 92 10.99 -7.55 -8.36
CA CYS A 92 10.81 -6.23 -8.96
C CYS A 92 11.77 -5.99 -10.14
N LYS A 93 13.05 -6.31 -9.98
CA LYS A 93 14.05 -6.19 -11.04
C LYS A 93 13.71 -7.07 -12.25
N GLN A 94 13.41 -8.36 -12.00
CA GLN A 94 13.15 -9.35 -13.03
C GLN A 94 11.98 -8.95 -13.92
N TYR A 95 10.90 -8.40 -13.33
CA TYR A 95 9.68 -8.04 -14.05
C TYR A 95 9.56 -6.54 -14.31
N SER A 96 10.63 -5.76 -14.08
CA SER A 96 10.68 -4.31 -14.33
C SER A 96 9.60 -3.55 -13.56
N ILE A 97 9.33 -3.96 -12.34
CA ILE A 97 8.37 -3.30 -11.44
C ILE A 97 9.07 -2.09 -10.80
N PRO A 98 8.54 -0.87 -10.96
CA PRO A 98 9.30 0.34 -10.63
C PRO A 98 9.34 0.68 -9.14
N VAL A 99 8.41 0.16 -8.35
CA VAL A 99 8.25 0.49 -6.93
C VAL A 99 8.04 -0.79 -6.12
N MET A 100 8.71 -0.89 -4.98
CA MET A 100 8.44 -1.89 -3.95
C MET A 100 7.92 -1.18 -2.70
N VAL A 101 6.74 -1.56 -2.24
CA VAL A 101 6.17 -1.09 -0.96
C VAL A 101 6.74 -1.91 0.18
N VAL A 102 7.11 -1.25 1.26
CA VAL A 102 7.74 -1.86 2.42
C VAL A 102 7.16 -1.30 3.70
N HIS A 103 6.61 -2.17 4.55
CA HIS A 103 6.27 -1.83 5.91
C HIS A 103 7.53 -1.54 6.72
N VAL A 104 7.49 -0.49 7.52
CA VAL A 104 8.60 -0.16 8.41
C VAL A 104 8.53 -0.91 9.73
N TRP A 105 7.33 -1.31 10.12
CA TRP A 105 7.03 -2.07 11.32
C TRP A 105 5.75 -2.88 11.11
N MET A 106 5.57 -3.92 11.92
CA MET A 106 4.30 -4.61 12.10
C MET A 106 4.24 -5.15 13.53
N GLY A 107 3.21 -4.78 14.26
CA GLY A 107 2.98 -5.19 15.63
C GLY A 107 2.48 -4.03 16.50
N PHE A 108 1.72 -4.36 17.53
CA PHE A 108 0.99 -3.39 18.36
C PHE A 108 1.57 -3.25 19.76
N ASP A 109 2.53 -4.09 20.10
CA ASP A 109 3.18 -4.09 21.41
C ASP A 109 4.68 -3.94 21.25
N ASN A 110 5.32 -3.26 22.22
CA ASN A 110 6.77 -3.18 22.33
C ASN A 110 7.48 -2.62 21.08
N ILE A 111 6.92 -1.60 20.44
CA ILE A 111 7.56 -0.92 19.33
C ILE A 111 8.89 -0.33 19.83
N PRO A 112 10.05 -0.71 19.27
CA PRO A 112 11.34 -0.20 19.73
C PRO A 112 11.53 1.25 19.30
N ALA A 113 12.42 1.95 19.98
CA ALA A 113 12.97 3.17 19.42
C ALA A 113 13.80 2.87 18.16
N PRO A 114 13.90 3.80 17.20
CA PRO A 114 14.81 3.67 16.05
C PRO A 114 16.23 3.33 16.51
N ASN A 115 16.86 2.34 15.87
CA ASN A 115 18.16 1.83 16.28
C ASN A 115 19.11 1.59 15.09
N SER A 116 20.38 1.36 15.38
CA SER A 116 21.42 1.16 14.38
C SER A 116 21.20 -0.07 13.51
N GLU A 117 20.62 -1.13 14.06
CA GLU A 117 20.35 -2.38 13.36
C GLU A 117 19.31 -2.15 12.24
N GLY A 118 18.23 -1.45 12.55
CA GLY A 118 17.21 -1.09 11.56
C GLY A 118 17.78 -0.21 10.45
N PHE A 119 18.52 0.84 10.79
CA PHE A 119 19.14 1.71 9.78
C PHE A 119 20.12 0.95 8.89
N GLU A 120 20.91 0.03 9.44
CA GLU A 120 21.84 -0.80 8.66
C GLU A 120 21.07 -1.73 7.70
N ASN A 121 20.02 -2.40 8.16
CA ASN A 121 19.27 -3.36 7.37
C ASN A 121 18.47 -2.67 6.26
N PHE A 122 17.72 -1.60 6.57
CA PHE A 122 17.05 -0.81 5.56
C PHE A 122 18.04 -0.12 4.61
N GLY A 123 19.20 0.28 5.09
CA GLY A 123 20.29 0.80 4.26
C GLY A 123 20.79 -0.20 3.22
N LYS A 124 20.92 -1.48 3.58
CA LYS A 124 21.29 -2.56 2.64
C LYS A 124 20.18 -2.76 1.58
N LEU A 125 18.92 -2.74 2.00
CA LEU A 125 17.78 -2.86 1.10
C LEU A 125 17.73 -1.71 0.10
N VAL A 126 17.80 -0.47 0.58
CA VAL A 126 17.77 0.74 -0.25
C VAL A 126 18.94 0.77 -1.24
N LYS A 127 20.15 0.47 -0.78
CA LYS A 127 21.31 0.38 -1.67
C LYS A 127 21.11 -0.64 -2.80
N LYS A 128 20.51 -1.79 -2.49
CA LYS A 128 20.23 -2.81 -3.50
C LYS A 128 19.13 -2.36 -4.47
N ALA A 129 18.13 -1.65 -3.96
CA ALA A 129 17.07 -1.07 -4.79
C ALA A 129 17.64 -0.03 -5.78
N GLU A 130 18.60 0.80 -5.36
CA GLU A 130 19.33 1.73 -6.24
C GLU A 130 20.05 0.99 -7.37
N GLU A 131 20.77 -0.10 -7.05
CA GLU A 131 21.45 -0.93 -8.06
C GLU A 131 20.48 -1.52 -9.09
N TYR A 132 19.25 -1.78 -8.70
CA TYR A 132 18.21 -2.38 -9.55
C TYR A 132 17.33 -1.34 -10.25
N GLY A 133 17.46 -0.06 -9.90
CA GLY A 133 16.60 1.01 -10.42
C GLY A 133 15.17 0.94 -9.90
N VAL A 134 14.95 0.29 -8.76
CA VAL A 134 13.65 0.15 -8.09
C VAL A 134 13.56 1.16 -6.95
N LYS A 135 12.41 1.79 -6.77
CA LYS A 135 12.17 2.69 -5.65
C LYS A 135 11.57 1.93 -4.47
N ILE A 136 11.98 2.29 -3.26
CA ILE A 136 11.37 1.81 -2.02
C ILE A 136 10.35 2.84 -1.56
N ALA A 137 9.11 2.42 -1.38
CA ALA A 137 8.03 3.21 -0.79
C ALA A 137 7.78 2.73 0.64
N PHE A 138 8.23 3.49 1.63
CA PHE A 138 7.89 3.19 3.03
C PHE A 138 6.44 3.58 3.30
N GLU A 139 5.69 2.63 3.84
CA GLU A 139 4.27 2.79 4.11
C GLU A 139 4.02 3.21 5.56
N ASN A 140 3.02 4.06 5.76
CA ASN A 140 2.53 4.40 7.09
C ASN A 140 1.70 3.25 7.65
N THR A 141 2.32 2.51 8.54
CA THR A 141 1.71 1.48 9.36
C THR A 141 1.74 1.93 10.82
N GLU A 142 1.57 1.04 11.79
CA GLU A 142 1.93 1.31 13.17
C GLU A 142 3.43 1.57 13.30
N GLY A 143 3.85 2.32 14.32
CA GLY A 143 5.26 2.66 14.53
C GLY A 143 5.70 3.95 13.85
N ASP A 144 4.94 5.02 14.02
CA ASP A 144 5.22 6.34 13.44
C ASP A 144 6.66 6.81 13.60
N GLU A 145 7.25 6.61 14.79
CA GLU A 145 8.63 7.04 15.06
C GLU A 145 9.64 6.32 14.17
N LEU A 146 9.40 5.05 13.83
CA LEU A 146 10.26 4.28 12.93
C LEU A 146 10.15 4.77 11.49
N LEU A 147 8.92 5.05 11.02
CA LEU A 147 8.70 5.65 9.71
C LEU A 147 9.39 7.01 9.61
N PHE A 148 9.19 7.87 10.61
CA PHE A 148 9.77 9.21 10.61
C PHE A 148 11.29 9.15 10.60
N ALA A 149 11.88 8.27 11.39
CA ALA A 149 13.32 8.09 11.45
C ALA A 149 13.90 7.57 10.12
N LEU A 150 13.24 6.63 9.44
CA LEU A 150 13.68 6.16 8.13
C LEU A 150 13.51 7.23 7.05
N MET A 151 12.39 7.94 7.04
CA MET A 151 12.17 9.02 6.10
C MET A 151 13.17 10.17 6.26
N GLU A 152 13.61 10.46 7.50
CA GLU A 152 14.67 11.42 7.77
C GLU A 152 16.05 10.87 7.40
N HIS A 153 16.35 9.62 7.78
CA HIS A 153 17.64 8.96 7.47
C HIS A 153 17.93 8.93 5.95
N PHE A 154 16.90 8.71 5.15
CA PHE A 154 16.97 8.72 3.69
C PHE A 154 16.50 10.05 3.06
N ASP A 155 16.63 11.15 3.78
CA ASP A 155 16.27 12.44 3.19
C ASP A 155 17.19 12.76 2.00
N GLY A 156 16.60 13.32 0.94
CA GLY A 156 17.31 13.58 -0.31
C GLY A 156 17.65 12.36 -1.17
N ASN A 157 17.35 11.12 -0.72
CA ASN A 157 17.54 9.92 -1.52
C ASN A 157 16.41 9.77 -2.55
N GLY A 158 16.73 9.90 -3.84
CA GLY A 158 15.76 9.85 -4.95
C GLY A 158 15.08 8.48 -5.15
N ASN A 159 15.62 7.40 -4.54
CA ASN A 159 15.07 6.05 -4.63
C ASN A 159 14.18 5.68 -3.44
N VAL A 160 14.06 6.56 -2.45
CA VAL A 160 13.18 6.37 -1.29
C VAL A 160 12.04 7.36 -1.34
N GLY A 161 10.84 6.86 -1.18
CA GLY A 161 9.63 7.68 -1.10
C GLY A 161 8.63 7.16 -0.09
N PHE A 162 7.47 7.76 -0.09
CA PHE A 162 6.39 7.49 0.82
C PHE A 162 5.25 6.75 0.11
N CYS A 163 4.72 5.71 0.73
CA CYS A 163 3.44 5.11 0.40
C CYS A 163 2.42 5.60 1.42
N TRP A 164 1.38 6.28 0.96
CA TRP A 164 0.32 6.74 1.84
C TRP A 164 -0.85 5.77 1.83
N ASP A 165 -1.06 5.09 2.96
CA ASP A 165 -2.31 4.38 3.23
C ASP A 165 -3.27 5.28 3.99
N SER A 166 -4.46 5.50 3.38
CA SER A 166 -5.47 6.42 3.91
C SER A 166 -6.22 5.85 5.12
N GLY A 167 -6.39 4.54 5.20
CA GLY A 167 -7.03 3.87 6.32
C GLY A 167 -6.10 3.72 7.52
N HIS A 168 -4.82 3.37 7.28
CA HIS A 168 -3.81 3.34 8.34
C HIS A 168 -3.66 4.71 9.00
N GLU A 169 -3.69 5.80 8.21
CA GLU A 169 -3.68 7.15 8.77
C GLU A 169 -4.81 7.36 9.78
N MET A 170 -5.99 6.79 9.52
CA MET A 170 -7.17 6.92 10.40
C MET A 170 -7.11 6.02 11.64
N CYS A 171 -6.63 4.78 11.51
CA CYS A 171 -6.68 3.80 12.60
C CYS A 171 -5.33 3.60 13.32
N TYR A 172 -4.19 3.78 12.65
CA TYR A 172 -2.86 3.56 13.23
C TYR A 172 -2.13 4.86 13.56
N ASN A 173 -2.23 5.86 12.69
CA ASN A 173 -1.46 7.11 12.84
C ASN A 173 -2.30 8.25 13.45
N HIS A 174 -3.40 7.93 14.12
CA HIS A 174 -4.24 8.89 14.87
C HIS A 174 -4.72 10.08 14.04
N SER A 175 -5.02 9.87 12.75
CA SER A 175 -5.42 10.91 11.78
C SER A 175 -4.40 12.04 11.65
N MET A 176 -3.11 11.75 11.84
CA MET A 176 -2.02 12.70 11.59
C MET A 176 -1.94 13.00 10.09
N ASP A 177 -1.84 14.27 9.70
CA ASP A 177 -1.71 14.65 8.28
C ASP A 177 -0.31 14.27 7.74
N LEU A 178 -0.14 13.01 7.35
CA LEU A 178 1.12 12.48 6.82
C LEU A 178 1.42 12.99 5.40
N LEU A 179 0.40 13.36 4.63
CA LEU A 179 0.61 14.00 3.33
C LEU A 179 1.17 15.43 3.47
N ALA A 180 0.81 16.17 4.53
CA ALA A 180 1.45 17.45 4.82
C ALA A 180 2.95 17.28 5.14
N ARG A 181 3.33 16.15 5.73
CA ARG A 181 4.72 15.87 6.12
C ARG A 181 5.56 15.26 5.00
N PHE A 182 5.02 14.31 4.26
CA PHE A 182 5.76 13.50 3.29
C PHE A 182 5.20 13.55 1.87
N GLY A 183 4.21 14.40 1.60
CA GLY A 183 3.56 14.45 0.28
C GLY A 183 4.51 14.76 -0.87
N ASP A 184 5.57 15.53 -0.66
CA ASP A 184 6.60 15.82 -1.67
C ASP A 184 7.40 14.57 -2.05
N ARG A 185 7.39 13.57 -1.18
CA ARG A 185 8.06 12.27 -1.39
C ARG A 185 7.09 11.14 -1.71
N LEU A 186 5.80 11.45 -1.91
CA LEU A 186 4.78 10.46 -2.27
C LEU A 186 5.14 9.77 -3.59
N ILE A 187 5.19 8.45 -3.61
CA ILE A 187 5.43 7.63 -4.81
C ILE A 187 4.44 6.49 -4.97
N MET A 188 3.63 6.23 -3.95
CA MET A 188 2.60 5.18 -3.95
C MET A 188 1.44 5.58 -3.04
N THR A 189 0.28 5.04 -3.30
CA THR A 189 -0.89 5.18 -2.43
C THR A 189 -1.55 3.83 -2.20
N HIS A 190 -2.08 3.60 -1.00
CA HIS A 190 -3.02 2.55 -0.66
C HIS A 190 -4.31 3.21 -0.18
N LEU A 191 -5.23 3.46 -1.14
CA LEU A 191 -6.46 4.17 -0.84
C LEU A 191 -7.53 3.19 -0.41
N ASN A 192 -8.05 3.37 0.77
CA ASN A 192 -9.20 2.65 1.31
C ASN A 192 -9.96 3.56 2.28
N ASP A 193 -11.19 3.17 2.61
CA ASP A 193 -11.96 3.85 3.64
C ASP A 193 -11.87 3.10 4.96
N ASN A 194 -12.19 3.78 6.03
CA ASN A 194 -12.07 3.24 7.38
C ASN A 194 -13.08 3.91 8.31
N LEU A 195 -13.30 3.33 9.49
CA LEU A 195 -14.13 3.89 10.57
C LEU A 195 -13.29 4.51 11.70
N GLY A 196 -11.96 4.55 11.54
CA GLY A 196 -11.03 5.00 12.57
C GLY A 196 -10.92 3.99 13.72
N ILE A 197 -10.48 4.47 14.88
CA ILE A 197 -10.29 3.64 16.05
C ILE A 197 -11.62 3.20 16.67
N SER A 198 -11.76 1.92 17.02
CA SER A 198 -12.96 1.38 17.64
C SER A 198 -12.98 1.50 19.17
N ARG A 199 -11.81 1.71 19.79
CA ARG A 199 -11.65 1.80 21.25
C ARG A 199 -10.77 2.97 21.63
N PHE A 200 -11.18 3.72 22.66
CA PHE A 200 -10.48 4.90 23.17
C PHE A 200 -9.70 4.58 24.46
N ASP A 201 -8.98 3.45 24.45
CA ASP A 201 -8.18 2.99 25.61
C ASP A 201 -6.67 3.25 25.44
N GLY A 202 -6.28 3.99 24.40
CA GLY A 202 -4.90 4.33 24.09
C GLY A 202 -4.12 3.21 23.40
N LYS A 203 -4.81 2.16 22.93
CA LYS A 203 -4.20 1.06 22.19
C LYS A 203 -4.65 1.07 20.74
N THR A 204 -3.80 0.55 19.88
CA THR A 204 -4.09 0.30 18.47
C THR A 204 -4.49 -1.15 18.27
N TYR A 205 -5.45 -1.40 17.40
CA TYR A 205 -5.96 -2.73 17.12
C TYR A 205 -5.95 -3.02 15.62
N TRP A 206 -5.34 -4.12 15.21
CA TRP A 206 -5.31 -4.54 13.80
C TRP A 206 -6.71 -4.80 13.21
N THR A 207 -7.72 -5.03 14.07
CA THR A 207 -9.12 -5.16 13.65
C THR A 207 -9.78 -3.84 13.28
N ASP A 208 -9.12 -2.71 13.50
CA ASP A 208 -9.58 -1.39 13.08
C ASP A 208 -9.09 -1.03 11.68
N ASP A 209 -8.15 -1.79 11.15
CA ASP A 209 -7.67 -1.67 9.79
C ASP A 209 -8.61 -2.41 8.82
N LEU A 210 -9.65 -1.70 8.36
CA LEU A 210 -10.80 -2.30 7.69
C LEU A 210 -10.65 -2.43 6.19
N HIS A 211 -9.87 -1.58 5.55
CA HIS A 211 -9.71 -1.50 4.09
C HIS A 211 -11.05 -1.52 3.34
N LEU A 212 -11.97 -0.64 3.76
CA LEU A 212 -13.30 -0.55 3.15
C LEU A 212 -13.22 0.07 1.75
N LEU A 213 -14.23 -0.22 0.93
CA LEU A 213 -14.44 0.51 -0.31
C LEU A 213 -14.58 2.01 -0.02
N PRO A 214 -14.01 2.90 -0.84
CA PRO A 214 -14.22 4.33 -0.69
C PRO A 214 -15.70 4.70 -0.60
N PHE A 215 -16.05 5.55 0.35
CA PHE A 215 -17.40 6.02 0.71
C PHE A 215 -18.24 5.03 1.54
N ASP A 216 -17.68 3.94 2.01
CA ASP A 216 -18.36 3.03 2.95
C ASP A 216 -17.91 3.27 4.40
N GLY A 217 -16.86 4.05 4.61
CA GLY A 217 -16.38 4.51 5.92
C GLY A 217 -16.72 5.96 6.20
N ILE A 218 -15.86 6.59 7.00
CA ILE A 218 -16.01 7.99 7.43
C ILE A 218 -14.93 8.92 6.86
N ALA A 219 -14.10 8.46 5.92
CA ALA A 219 -13.08 9.29 5.30
C ALA A 219 -13.69 10.47 4.52
N ASP A 220 -13.22 11.68 4.78
CA ASP A 220 -13.57 12.83 3.96
C ASP A 220 -12.76 12.80 2.65
N TRP A 221 -13.36 12.24 1.61
CA TRP A 221 -12.71 12.10 0.31
C TRP A 221 -12.50 13.43 -0.42
N ASP A 222 -13.24 14.47 -0.12
CA ASP A 222 -12.97 15.80 -0.69
C ASP A 222 -11.71 16.40 -0.05
N TYR A 223 -11.57 16.26 1.26
CA TYR A 223 -10.36 16.64 1.99
C TYR A 223 -9.15 15.80 1.54
N ASN A 224 -9.27 14.49 1.46
CA ASN A 224 -8.19 13.59 1.03
C ASN A 224 -7.71 13.91 -0.39
N VAL A 225 -8.63 14.11 -1.33
CA VAL A 225 -8.31 14.54 -2.69
C VAL A 225 -7.59 15.90 -2.70
N ALA A 226 -8.04 16.86 -1.90
CA ALA A 226 -7.38 18.17 -1.82
C ALA A 226 -5.93 18.05 -1.31
N ARG A 227 -5.67 17.15 -0.35
CA ARG A 227 -4.31 16.87 0.14
C ARG A 227 -3.46 16.17 -0.93
N MET A 228 -3.98 15.12 -1.59
CA MET A 228 -3.30 14.43 -2.66
C MET A 228 -2.93 15.32 -3.85
N LYS A 229 -3.77 16.29 -4.18
CA LYS A 229 -3.47 17.29 -5.24
C LYS A 229 -2.29 18.19 -4.89
N LYS A 230 -2.01 18.44 -3.61
CA LYS A 230 -0.85 19.22 -3.14
C LYS A 230 0.41 18.37 -3.05
N ALA A 231 0.28 17.06 -2.94
CA ALA A 231 1.38 16.12 -2.90
C ALA A 231 2.01 15.93 -4.28
N LYS A 232 3.13 15.22 -4.33
CA LYS A 232 3.77 14.85 -5.60
C LYS A 232 2.81 14.02 -6.45
N LYS A 233 2.62 14.46 -7.70
CA LYS A 233 1.67 13.84 -8.62
C LYS A 233 2.02 12.37 -8.88
N GLN A 234 1.02 11.51 -8.76
CA GLN A 234 1.08 10.10 -9.07
C GLN A 234 0.53 9.81 -10.46
N GLU A 235 1.16 8.88 -11.20
CA GLU A 235 0.60 8.37 -12.45
C GLU A 235 -0.63 7.52 -12.17
N TYR A 236 -0.55 6.66 -11.18
CA TYR A 236 -1.65 5.82 -10.69
C TYR A 236 -2.00 6.21 -9.26
N ILE A 237 -3.27 6.19 -8.93
CA ILE A 237 -3.75 6.11 -7.55
C ILE A 237 -4.18 4.67 -7.30
N ASN A 238 -3.55 4.02 -6.33
CA ASN A 238 -3.80 2.62 -6.02
C ASN A 238 -4.75 2.48 -4.86
N PHE A 239 -5.63 1.51 -4.96
CA PHE A 239 -6.60 1.14 -3.92
C PHE A 239 -6.19 -0.20 -3.31
N GLU A 240 -6.20 -0.27 -2.00
CA GLU A 240 -5.96 -1.49 -1.24
C GLU A 240 -7.20 -1.81 -0.41
N LEU A 241 -7.88 -2.89 -0.77
CA LEU A 241 -9.26 -3.13 -0.33
C LEU A 241 -9.42 -4.55 0.19
N ASN A 242 -10.25 -4.73 1.20
CA ASN A 242 -10.65 -6.03 1.71
C ASN A 242 -12.07 -6.36 1.27
N ILE A 243 -12.26 -7.56 0.70
CA ILE A 243 -13.59 -8.08 0.36
C ILE A 243 -14.31 -8.67 1.59
N ARG A 244 -13.56 -9.04 2.63
CA ARG A 244 -14.10 -9.71 3.83
C ARG A 244 -13.94 -8.84 5.06
N SER A 245 -14.88 -8.97 5.99
CA SER A 245 -14.78 -8.35 7.30
C SER A 245 -13.64 -8.93 8.13
N LYS A 246 -13.01 -8.10 8.95
CA LYS A 246 -12.07 -8.54 9.99
C LYS A 246 -12.82 -9.38 11.06
N PRO A 247 -12.13 -10.20 11.85
CA PRO A 247 -12.77 -10.99 12.92
C PRO A 247 -13.60 -10.13 13.87
N ASN A 248 -14.84 -10.56 14.11
CA ASN A 248 -15.84 -9.86 14.91
C ASN A 248 -16.24 -8.46 14.36
N ARG A 249 -16.00 -8.22 13.08
CA ARG A 249 -16.45 -7.06 12.32
C ARG A 249 -17.41 -7.52 11.23
N HIS A 250 -18.25 -6.62 10.70
CA HIS A 250 -19.35 -6.98 9.80
C HIS A 250 -19.48 -6.03 8.59
N GLU A 251 -18.56 -5.10 8.46
CA GLU A 251 -18.64 -4.01 7.48
C GLU A 251 -18.63 -4.52 6.04
N ASN A 252 -17.87 -5.59 5.77
CA ASN A 252 -17.71 -6.18 4.44
C ASN A 252 -18.49 -7.50 4.24
N ASP A 253 -19.36 -7.90 5.16
CA ASP A 253 -20.07 -9.19 5.07
C ASP A 253 -20.83 -9.34 3.75
N ALA A 254 -21.53 -8.28 3.32
CA ALA A 254 -22.28 -8.27 2.05
C ALA A 254 -21.35 -8.42 0.83
N TYR A 255 -20.13 -7.90 0.91
CA TYR A 255 -19.15 -8.04 -0.15
C TYR A 255 -18.52 -9.43 -0.16
N GLY A 256 -18.29 -10.02 1.02
CA GLY A 256 -17.76 -11.38 1.16
C GLY A 256 -18.67 -12.47 0.56
N GLU A 257 -19.98 -12.20 0.46
CA GLU A 257 -20.98 -13.07 -0.17
C GLU A 257 -21.20 -12.75 -1.67
N MET A 258 -20.61 -11.67 -2.16
CA MET A 258 -20.82 -11.20 -3.53
C MET A 258 -19.88 -11.94 -4.51
N PRO A 259 -20.31 -12.23 -5.76
CA PRO A 259 -19.39 -12.68 -6.80
C PRO A 259 -18.23 -11.68 -6.97
N ILE A 260 -17.02 -12.19 -7.07
CA ILE A 260 -15.80 -11.38 -7.11
C ILE A 260 -15.82 -10.33 -8.23
N GLU A 261 -16.35 -10.67 -9.40
CA GLU A 261 -16.46 -9.75 -10.54
C GLU A 261 -17.36 -8.56 -10.21
N ARG A 262 -18.42 -8.79 -9.44
CA ARG A 262 -19.30 -7.72 -9.01
C ARG A 262 -18.62 -6.82 -7.98
N TYR A 263 -17.90 -7.40 -7.02
CA TYR A 263 -17.11 -6.63 -6.07
C TYR A 263 -16.05 -5.75 -6.78
N LEU A 264 -15.28 -6.33 -7.71
CA LEU A 264 -14.28 -5.59 -8.47
C LEU A 264 -14.90 -4.47 -9.32
N THR A 265 -16.11 -4.70 -9.87
CA THR A 265 -16.83 -3.66 -10.59
C THR A 265 -17.23 -2.52 -9.66
N GLU A 266 -17.70 -2.81 -8.44
CA GLU A 266 -18.03 -1.79 -7.46
C GLU A 266 -16.78 -1.05 -6.98
N ALA A 267 -15.68 -1.76 -6.72
CA ALA A 267 -14.39 -1.16 -6.38
C ALA A 267 -13.93 -0.18 -7.47
N TYR A 268 -14.02 -0.58 -8.75
CA TYR A 268 -13.68 0.29 -9.87
C TYR A 268 -14.59 1.52 -9.95
N ASN A 269 -15.90 1.37 -9.76
CA ASN A 269 -16.82 2.50 -9.75
C ASN A 269 -16.46 3.53 -8.66
N ARG A 270 -16.07 3.06 -7.46
CA ARG A 270 -15.62 3.91 -6.36
C ARG A 270 -14.29 4.58 -6.70
N ALA A 271 -13.34 3.82 -7.26
CA ALA A 271 -12.07 4.35 -7.74
C ALA A 271 -12.25 5.44 -8.79
N CYS A 272 -13.16 5.26 -9.73
CA CYS A 272 -13.50 6.27 -10.75
C CYS A 272 -14.04 7.57 -10.13
N ARG A 273 -14.81 7.51 -9.05
CA ARG A 273 -15.28 8.73 -8.35
C ARG A 273 -14.13 9.53 -7.76
N ILE A 274 -13.14 8.84 -7.14
CA ILE A 274 -11.92 9.50 -6.63
C ILE A 274 -11.08 10.05 -7.79
N ALA A 275 -10.84 9.24 -8.83
CA ALA A 275 -10.06 9.64 -10.00
C ALA A 275 -10.68 10.85 -10.71
N TYR A 276 -12.01 10.93 -10.79
CA TYR A 276 -12.71 12.10 -11.31
C TYR A 276 -12.44 13.35 -10.46
N LYS A 277 -12.57 13.25 -9.14
CA LYS A 277 -12.24 14.35 -8.22
C LYS A 277 -10.78 14.81 -8.34
N MET A 278 -9.84 13.88 -8.50
CA MET A 278 -8.42 14.18 -8.74
C MET A 278 -8.20 14.93 -10.05
N ALA A 279 -8.95 14.60 -11.09
CA ALA A 279 -8.82 15.22 -12.42
C ALA A 279 -9.47 16.61 -12.53
N GLN A 280 -10.35 16.97 -11.61
CA GLN A 280 -10.95 18.32 -11.60
C GLN A 280 -9.88 19.37 -11.26
N THR A 281 -9.82 20.43 -12.05
CA THR A 281 -9.01 21.61 -11.72
C THR A 281 -9.73 22.42 -10.64
N ASP A 282 -8.97 23.06 -9.74
CA ASP A 282 -9.51 23.85 -8.63
C ASP A 282 -10.28 25.14 -9.08
N ASN A 283 -10.50 25.28 -10.39
CA ASN A 283 -11.18 26.43 -11.00
C ASN A 283 -12.67 26.16 -11.28
N GLY A 284 -13.35 25.37 -10.48
CA GLY A 284 -14.74 24.98 -10.69
C GLY A 284 -15.68 25.37 -9.57
N CYS A 285 -15.70 26.63 -9.14
CA CYS A 285 -16.92 27.23 -8.62
C CYS A 285 -17.61 27.96 -9.80
N PHE A 286 -18.60 27.30 -10.38
CA PHE A 286 -19.65 27.96 -11.15
C PHE A 286 -20.89 28.09 -10.30
#